data_133c23a512fac59657e4f8880cdcea93
#
_entry.id   133c23a512fac59657e4f8880cdcea93
#
_cell.length_a   1.000
_cell.length_b   1.000
_cell.length_c   1.000
_cell.angle_alpha   90.00
_cell.angle_beta   90.00
_cell.angle_gamma   90.00
#
_symmetry.space_group_name_H-M   'P 1'
#
loop_
_entity.id
_entity.type
_entity.pdbx_description
1 polymer ?
#
loop_
_entity_poly.entity_id
_entity_poly.type
_entity_poly.pdbx_seq_one_letter_code
_entity_poly.pdbx_strand_id
1 'polypeptide(L)'
;MTVSDKTVYKKFGYLDIDTERMTNACAAYFKWKDLNTFIKSVSRRGINMPDAISEQLGCYCLDLKWNRGDEVGDATDNNGRKIEFKATSNFDKDLSSFGPKTCFDDLVFLRFDLNANKLYLYDLHINSKMLGSYPANSTQTIQDQKNQKRRPHVSLINLFIKNSDGTEREPDIIFDIFLRTIIEDNRK
;
A
#
# COMPACT_ATOMS: atom_id res chain seq x y z
N MET A 1 -0.03 -26.78 -14.33
CA MET A 1 -1.12 -26.26 -13.48
C MET A 1 -2.43 -26.50 -14.18
N THR A 2 -3.25 -27.36 -13.65
CA THR A 2 -4.52 -27.77 -14.24
C THR A 2 -5.61 -26.74 -13.97
N VAL A 3 -6.63 -26.67 -14.83
CA VAL A 3 -7.75 -25.70 -14.79
C VAL A 3 -8.50 -25.66 -13.44
N SER A 4 -8.33 -26.69 -12.58
CA SER A 4 -8.93 -26.77 -11.24
C SER A 4 -8.40 -25.72 -10.25
N ASP A 5 -7.14 -25.28 -10.39
CA ASP A 5 -6.53 -24.35 -9.43
C ASP A 5 -7.07 -22.92 -9.53
N LYS A 6 -7.47 -22.48 -10.74
CA LYS A 6 -8.08 -21.15 -10.92
C LYS A 6 -9.45 -21.00 -10.26
N THR A 7 -10.17 -22.10 -10.06
CA THR A 7 -11.51 -22.07 -9.44
C THR A 7 -11.42 -21.99 -7.91
N VAL A 8 -10.34 -22.45 -7.32
CA VAL A 8 -10.12 -22.40 -5.87
C VAL A 8 -9.86 -20.96 -5.42
N TYR A 9 -9.13 -20.15 -6.21
CA TYR A 9 -8.83 -18.75 -5.85
C TYR A 9 -10.05 -17.83 -5.88
N LYS A 10 -11.07 -18.12 -6.67
CA LYS A 10 -12.33 -17.33 -6.71
C LYS A 10 -13.22 -17.49 -5.46
N LYS A 11 -12.92 -18.43 -4.57
CA LYS A 11 -13.74 -18.75 -3.40
C LYS A 11 -13.34 -18.04 -2.11
N PHE A 12 -12.24 -17.28 -2.10
CA PHE A 12 -11.70 -16.68 -0.88
C PHE A 12 -11.61 -15.15 -1.04
N GLY A 13 -12.73 -14.45 -0.77
CA GLY A 13 -12.78 -12.99 -0.83
C GLY A 13 -11.79 -12.33 0.14
N TYR A 14 -12.05 -12.44 1.43
CA TYR A 14 -11.21 -11.84 2.48
C TYR A 14 -10.49 -12.90 3.30
N LEU A 15 -9.28 -12.56 3.75
CA LEU A 15 -8.40 -13.44 4.51
C LEU A 15 -7.81 -12.70 5.70
N ASP A 16 -7.90 -13.29 6.89
CA ASP A 16 -7.19 -12.80 8.07
C ASP A 16 -5.68 -13.05 7.92
N ILE A 17 -4.88 -12.07 8.27
CA ILE A 17 -3.42 -12.18 8.23
C ILE A 17 -2.90 -12.46 9.64
N ASP A 18 -2.72 -13.73 9.95
CA ASP A 18 -2.12 -14.21 11.17
C ASP A 18 -0.58 -14.06 11.19
N THR A 19 0.04 -14.41 12.31
CA THR A 19 1.50 -14.33 12.49
C THR A 19 2.27 -15.20 11.50
N GLU A 20 1.73 -16.35 11.08
CA GLU A 20 2.38 -17.21 10.08
C GLU A 20 2.42 -16.52 8.72
N ARG A 21 1.30 -15.95 8.28
CA ARG A 21 1.21 -15.22 7.01
C ARG A 21 2.07 -13.97 7.00
N MET A 22 2.05 -13.21 8.08
CA MET A 22 2.93 -12.06 8.26
C MET A 22 4.41 -12.49 8.16
N THR A 23 4.79 -13.57 8.83
CA THR A 23 6.16 -14.12 8.76
C THR A 23 6.53 -14.50 7.33
N ASN A 24 5.61 -15.12 6.58
CA ASN A 24 5.82 -15.48 5.17
C ASN A 24 5.92 -14.23 4.28
N ALA A 25 5.14 -13.18 4.55
CA ALA A 25 5.24 -11.91 3.83
C ALA A 25 6.59 -11.21 4.10
N CYS A 26 7.09 -11.22 5.34
CA CYS A 26 8.44 -10.74 5.67
C CYS A 26 9.53 -11.54 4.94
N ALA A 27 9.43 -12.87 4.89
CA ALA A 27 10.36 -13.70 4.15
C ALA A 27 10.33 -13.41 2.63
N ALA A 28 9.13 -13.20 2.07
CA ALA A 28 8.95 -12.80 0.67
C ALA A 28 9.54 -11.41 0.38
N TYR A 29 9.40 -10.46 1.32
CA TYR A 29 10.03 -9.13 1.22
C TYR A 29 11.55 -9.24 1.07
N PHE A 30 12.24 -10.05 1.86
CA PHE A 30 13.69 -10.20 1.73
C PHE A 30 14.10 -10.83 0.39
N LYS A 31 13.39 -11.86 -0.07
CA LYS A 31 13.64 -12.46 -1.39
C LYS A 31 13.44 -11.44 -2.52
N TRP A 32 12.38 -10.64 -2.46
CA TRP A 32 12.14 -9.57 -3.41
C TRP A 32 13.25 -8.50 -3.33
N LYS A 33 13.65 -8.08 -2.13
CA LYS A 33 14.70 -7.08 -1.92
C LYS A 33 16.03 -7.52 -2.51
N ASP A 34 16.44 -8.79 -2.31
CA ASP A 34 17.66 -9.36 -2.87
C ASP A 34 17.60 -9.36 -4.41
N LEU A 35 16.49 -9.82 -4.99
CA LEU A 35 16.28 -9.81 -6.43
C LEU A 35 16.27 -8.38 -6.99
N ASN A 36 15.60 -7.44 -6.33
CA ASN A 36 15.55 -6.04 -6.73
C ASN A 36 16.95 -5.40 -6.69
N THR A 37 17.75 -5.73 -5.69
CA THR A 37 19.15 -5.27 -5.56
C THR A 37 20.01 -5.79 -6.70
N PHE A 38 19.90 -7.10 -7.02
CA PHE A 38 20.58 -7.69 -8.16
C PHE A 38 20.16 -7.02 -9.48
N ILE A 39 18.87 -6.85 -9.73
CA ILE A 39 18.38 -6.22 -10.97
C ILE A 39 18.89 -4.77 -11.08
N LYS A 40 18.89 -4.00 -9.97
CA LYS A 40 19.42 -2.63 -9.96
C LYS A 40 20.92 -2.55 -10.22
N SER A 41 21.68 -3.60 -9.95
CA SER A 41 23.13 -3.64 -10.26
C SER A 41 23.41 -3.77 -11.76
N VAL A 42 22.47 -4.31 -12.53
CA VAL A 42 22.60 -4.56 -13.98
C VAL A 42 21.61 -3.76 -14.84
N SER A 43 20.66 -3.05 -14.23
CA SER A 43 19.62 -2.29 -14.91
C SER A 43 19.35 -0.96 -14.22
N ARG A 44 18.90 0.04 -14.99
CA ARG A 44 18.49 1.34 -14.44
C ARG A 44 17.23 1.26 -13.58
N ARG A 45 16.40 0.26 -13.80
CA ARG A 45 15.14 0.06 -13.06
C ARG A 45 15.19 -1.25 -12.32
N GLY A 46 14.81 -1.21 -11.05
CA GLY A 46 14.50 -2.39 -10.28
C GLY A 46 13.12 -2.96 -10.63
N ILE A 47 12.66 -3.88 -9.81
CA ILE A 47 11.33 -4.47 -9.88
C ILE A 47 10.44 -3.88 -8.79
N ASN A 48 9.20 -3.58 -9.12
CA ASN A 48 8.24 -3.15 -8.12
C ASN A 48 8.03 -4.25 -7.08
N MET A 49 7.84 -3.85 -5.83
CA MET A 49 7.43 -4.78 -4.79
C MET A 49 6.03 -5.32 -5.13
N PRO A 50 5.81 -6.65 -5.06
CA PRO A 50 4.48 -7.22 -5.26
C PRO A 50 3.49 -6.70 -4.22
N ASP A 51 2.30 -6.27 -4.68
CA ASP A 51 1.24 -5.75 -3.82
C ASP A 51 0.87 -6.75 -2.71
N ALA A 52 0.86 -8.05 -3.03
CA ALA A 52 0.61 -9.11 -2.05
C ALA A 52 1.58 -9.13 -0.85
N ILE A 53 2.77 -8.54 -0.95
CA ILE A 53 3.70 -8.39 0.19
C ILE A 53 3.30 -7.19 1.04
N SER A 54 3.15 -6.02 0.40
CA SER A 54 2.84 -4.78 1.11
C SER A 54 1.46 -4.81 1.76
N GLU A 55 0.46 -5.31 1.04
CA GLU A 55 -0.92 -5.39 1.52
C GLU A 55 -1.07 -6.33 2.72
N GLN A 56 -0.42 -7.51 2.69
CA GLN A 56 -0.46 -8.42 3.84
C GLN A 56 0.20 -7.81 5.09
N LEU A 57 1.34 -7.13 4.93
CA LEU A 57 1.99 -6.44 6.05
C LEU A 57 1.12 -5.30 6.58
N GLY A 58 0.49 -4.51 5.69
CA GLY A 58 -0.47 -3.47 6.07
C GLY A 58 -1.68 -4.05 6.82
N CYS A 59 -2.26 -5.14 6.32
CA CYS A 59 -3.37 -5.82 6.98
C CYS A 59 -3.01 -6.33 8.37
N TYR A 60 -1.82 -6.94 8.53
CA TYR A 60 -1.35 -7.41 9.84
C TYR A 60 -1.21 -6.25 10.84
N CYS A 61 -0.58 -5.15 10.41
CA CYS A 61 -0.37 -4.00 11.29
C CYS A 61 -1.66 -3.32 11.73
N LEU A 62 -2.72 -3.36 10.90
CA LEU A 62 -3.99 -2.68 11.15
C LEU A 62 -5.13 -3.62 11.58
N ASP A 63 -4.86 -4.91 11.74
CA ASP A 63 -5.89 -5.93 12.04
C ASP A 63 -7.03 -5.91 11.00
N LEU A 64 -6.65 -5.89 9.72
CA LEU A 64 -7.57 -5.89 8.58
C LEU A 64 -7.60 -7.25 7.89
N LYS A 65 -8.69 -7.51 7.19
CA LYS A 65 -8.83 -8.70 6.32
C LYS A 65 -8.36 -8.35 4.91
N TRP A 66 -7.38 -9.09 4.43
CA TRP A 66 -6.82 -8.92 3.08
C TRP A 66 -7.79 -9.42 2.00
N ASN A 67 -8.00 -8.62 0.98
CA ASN A 67 -8.76 -9.00 -0.20
C ASN A 67 -7.87 -9.73 -1.22
N ARG A 68 -8.25 -10.97 -1.56
CA ARG A 68 -7.54 -11.82 -2.52
C ARG A 68 -8.24 -11.94 -3.87
N GLY A 69 -9.36 -11.29 -4.02
CA GLY A 69 -10.25 -11.48 -5.17
C GLY A 69 -10.56 -10.20 -5.92
N ASP A 70 -11.71 -10.22 -6.58
CA ASP A 70 -12.23 -9.12 -7.41
C ASP A 70 -13.09 -8.12 -6.59
N GLU A 71 -13.06 -8.21 -5.28
CA GLU A 71 -13.80 -7.29 -4.40
C GLU A 71 -13.20 -5.88 -4.44
N VAL A 72 -14.00 -4.89 -4.09
CA VAL A 72 -13.57 -3.49 -4.06
C VAL A 72 -12.66 -3.26 -2.84
N GLY A 73 -11.53 -2.58 -3.06
CA GLY A 73 -10.51 -2.30 -2.04
C GLY A 73 -9.53 -3.46 -1.85
N ASP A 74 -8.36 -3.15 -1.31
CA ASP A 74 -7.29 -4.11 -1.06
C ASP A 74 -7.50 -4.86 0.27
N ALA A 75 -8.26 -4.25 1.18
CA ALA A 75 -8.62 -4.82 2.47
C ALA A 75 -10.00 -4.35 2.96
N THR A 76 -10.48 -4.98 4.04
CA THR A 76 -11.67 -4.53 4.76
C THR A 76 -11.45 -4.61 6.29
N ASP A 77 -12.06 -3.69 7.01
CA ASP A 77 -12.15 -3.76 8.46
C ASP A 77 -13.34 -4.63 8.93
N ASN A 78 -13.50 -4.77 10.24
CA ASN A 78 -14.59 -5.54 10.83
C ASN A 78 -15.99 -4.92 10.62
N ASN A 79 -16.05 -3.65 10.19
CA ASN A 79 -17.29 -2.94 9.88
C ASN A 79 -17.63 -3.00 8.37
N GLY A 80 -16.80 -3.67 7.57
CA GLY A 80 -16.96 -3.79 6.13
C GLY A 80 -16.50 -2.56 5.35
N ARG A 81 -15.78 -1.60 5.97
CA ARG A 81 -15.19 -0.46 5.26
C ARG A 81 -14.12 -0.96 4.31
N LYS A 82 -14.06 -0.38 3.12
CA LYS A 82 -13.11 -0.72 2.06
C LYS A 82 -11.84 0.11 2.22
N ILE A 83 -10.72 -0.57 2.38
CA ILE A 83 -9.41 0.07 2.54
C ILE A 83 -8.62 -0.10 1.26
N GLU A 84 -8.06 0.97 0.76
CA GLU A 84 -7.11 0.98 -0.36
C GLU A 84 -5.70 1.17 0.18
N PHE A 85 -4.77 0.31 -0.24
CA PHE A 85 -3.36 0.47 0.06
C PHE A 85 -2.61 1.10 -1.11
N LYS A 86 -1.68 1.98 -0.80
CA LYS A 86 -0.65 2.42 -1.74
C LYS A 86 0.70 2.23 -1.10
N ALA A 87 1.62 1.61 -1.83
CA ALA A 87 2.94 1.29 -1.30
C ALA A 87 4.05 1.90 -2.14
N THR A 88 5.13 2.33 -1.49
CA THR A 88 6.37 2.70 -2.14
C THR A 88 7.57 2.02 -1.48
N SER A 89 8.49 1.52 -2.29
CA SER A 89 9.81 1.06 -1.87
C SER A 89 10.92 2.07 -2.17
N ASN A 90 10.55 3.28 -2.60
CA ASN A 90 11.44 4.42 -2.67
C ASN A 90 11.04 5.38 -1.55
N PHE A 91 11.84 5.40 -0.48
CA PHE A 91 11.51 6.11 0.75
C PHE A 91 11.25 7.60 0.53
N ASP A 92 11.99 8.25 -0.35
CA ASP A 92 11.93 9.70 -0.56
C ASP A 92 10.92 10.13 -1.62
N LYS A 93 10.40 9.19 -2.42
CA LYS A 93 9.55 9.49 -3.58
C LYS A 93 8.48 8.42 -3.77
N ASP A 94 7.33 8.85 -4.21
CA ASP A 94 6.26 7.97 -4.67
C ASP A 94 5.58 8.54 -5.90
N LEU A 95 4.91 7.67 -6.62
CA LEU A 95 4.00 8.02 -7.69
C LEU A 95 2.82 7.05 -7.66
N SER A 96 1.90 7.34 -6.75
CA SER A 96 0.71 6.53 -6.53
C SER A 96 -0.33 6.75 -7.62
N SER A 97 -0.91 5.68 -8.15
CA SER A 97 -1.92 5.75 -9.20
C SER A 97 -3.28 5.27 -8.73
N PHE A 98 -4.34 5.92 -9.23
CA PHE A 98 -5.72 5.58 -8.89
C PHE A 98 -6.54 5.29 -10.14
N GLY A 99 -7.14 4.10 -10.20
CA GLY A 99 -8.00 3.73 -11.32
C GLY A 99 -9.23 4.64 -11.42
N PRO A 100 -9.82 4.84 -12.61
CA PRO A 100 -11.01 5.68 -12.78
C PRO A 100 -12.20 5.24 -11.93
N LYS A 101 -12.30 3.94 -11.69
CA LYS A 101 -13.40 3.31 -10.92
C LYS A 101 -13.00 2.96 -9.48
N THR A 102 -11.75 3.22 -9.07
CA THR A 102 -11.33 2.92 -7.69
C THR A 102 -12.17 3.71 -6.70
N CYS A 103 -12.80 2.98 -5.77
CA CYS A 103 -13.65 3.52 -4.72
C CYS A 103 -13.27 2.83 -3.41
N PHE A 104 -13.06 3.61 -2.34
CA PHE A 104 -12.66 3.14 -1.01
C PHE A 104 -13.18 4.09 0.05
N ASP A 105 -13.29 3.59 1.27
CA ASP A 105 -13.71 4.34 2.44
C ASP A 105 -12.52 4.93 3.20
N ASP A 106 -11.34 4.32 3.04
CA ASP A 106 -10.10 4.81 3.63
C ASP A 106 -8.88 4.50 2.78
N LEU A 107 -7.84 5.32 2.90
CA LEU A 107 -6.58 5.22 2.18
C LEU A 107 -5.42 5.08 3.15
N VAL A 108 -4.68 4.00 3.04
CA VAL A 108 -3.48 3.75 3.83
C VAL A 108 -2.24 3.79 2.93
N PHE A 109 -1.24 4.54 3.35
CA PHE A 109 0.03 4.64 2.65
C PHE A 109 1.13 3.86 3.37
N LEU A 110 1.81 2.99 2.63
CA LEU A 110 2.85 2.09 3.10
C LEU A 110 4.21 2.51 2.50
N ARG A 111 5.11 3.00 3.33
CA ARG A 111 6.41 3.52 2.93
C ARG A 111 7.51 2.62 3.46
N PHE A 112 8.24 1.95 2.59
CA PHE A 112 9.28 1.00 2.96
C PHE A 112 10.66 1.63 2.95
N ASP A 113 11.35 1.61 4.09
CA ASP A 113 12.78 1.89 4.17
C ASP A 113 13.56 0.59 3.96
N LEU A 114 14.13 0.46 2.75
CA LEU A 114 14.91 -0.72 2.39
C LEU A 114 16.24 -0.82 3.15
N ASN A 115 16.78 0.29 3.64
CA ASN A 115 18.06 0.28 4.38
C ASN A 115 17.83 -0.18 5.83
N ALA A 116 16.81 0.37 6.47
CA ALA A 116 16.44 0.01 7.83
C ALA A 116 15.60 -1.27 7.93
N ASN A 117 15.08 -1.81 6.81
CA ASN A 117 14.08 -2.89 6.77
C ASN A 117 12.85 -2.58 7.60
N LYS A 118 12.35 -1.36 7.49
CA LYS A 118 11.16 -0.89 8.21
C LYS A 118 10.04 -0.53 7.26
N LEU A 119 8.82 -0.79 7.70
CA LEU A 119 7.59 -0.31 7.10
C LEU A 119 7.04 0.83 7.98
N TYR A 120 6.88 2.01 7.39
CA TYR A 120 6.20 3.16 7.95
C TYR A 120 4.80 3.21 7.37
N LEU A 121 3.80 3.16 8.23
CA LEU A 121 2.41 3.10 7.86
C LEU A 121 1.72 4.41 8.24
N TYR A 122 0.95 4.96 7.31
CA TYR A 122 0.18 6.18 7.47
C TYR A 122 -1.28 5.89 7.10
N ASP A 123 -2.16 5.91 8.10
CA ASP A 123 -3.61 5.95 7.88
C ASP A 123 -3.99 7.40 7.56
N LEU A 124 -4.38 7.64 6.31
CA LEU A 124 -4.61 9.00 5.84
C LEU A 124 -6.02 9.53 6.19
N HIS A 125 -6.92 8.66 6.63
CA HIS A 125 -8.32 8.98 6.93
C HIS A 125 -9.02 9.71 5.78
N ILE A 126 -8.73 9.29 4.54
CA ILE A 126 -9.23 9.91 3.31
C ILE A 126 -9.98 8.87 2.50
N ASN A 127 -11.23 9.15 2.19
CA ASN A 127 -12.01 8.36 1.26
C ASN A 127 -11.79 8.80 -0.21
N SER A 128 -12.29 7.99 -1.13
CA SER A 128 -12.14 8.26 -2.58
C SER A 128 -12.75 9.57 -3.05
N LYS A 129 -13.81 10.07 -2.37
CA LYS A 129 -14.43 11.37 -2.69
C LYS A 129 -13.54 12.52 -2.22
N MET A 130 -13.01 12.45 -1.01
CA MET A 130 -12.06 13.44 -0.48
C MET A 130 -10.81 13.50 -1.35
N LEU A 131 -10.22 12.33 -1.67
CA LEU A 131 -9.05 12.26 -2.55
C LEU A 131 -9.32 12.89 -3.91
N GLY A 132 -10.53 12.74 -4.44
CA GLY A 132 -10.95 13.32 -5.72
C GLY A 132 -10.79 14.83 -5.81
N SER A 133 -10.89 15.55 -4.69
CA SER A 133 -10.75 17.02 -4.64
C SER A 133 -9.30 17.53 -4.67
N TYR A 134 -8.31 16.65 -4.44
CA TYR A 134 -6.91 17.05 -4.48
C TYR A 134 -6.41 17.28 -5.90
N PRO A 135 -5.40 18.17 -6.08
CA PRO A 135 -4.83 18.44 -7.38
C PRO A 135 -4.09 17.21 -7.92
N ALA A 136 -4.37 16.84 -9.17
CA ALA A 136 -3.56 15.89 -9.93
C ALA A 136 -2.42 16.61 -10.67
N ASN A 137 -2.64 17.87 -11.05
CA ASN A 137 -1.66 18.79 -11.65
C ASN A 137 -2.14 20.23 -11.45
N SER A 138 -1.47 21.19 -12.09
CA SER A 138 -1.78 22.64 -11.95
C SER A 138 -3.17 23.06 -12.43
N THR A 139 -3.86 22.24 -13.22
CA THR A 139 -5.13 22.61 -13.88
C THR A 139 -6.28 21.63 -13.61
N GLN A 140 -6.00 20.46 -13.06
CA GLN A 140 -7.00 19.41 -12.89
C GLN A 140 -6.89 18.77 -11.51
N THR A 141 -8.03 18.42 -10.95
CA THR A 141 -8.15 17.57 -9.78
C THR A 141 -8.01 16.08 -10.16
N ILE A 142 -7.83 15.23 -9.15
CA ILE A 142 -7.87 13.78 -9.32
C ILE A 142 -9.22 13.35 -9.92
N GLN A 143 -10.33 13.95 -9.45
CA GLN A 143 -11.67 13.64 -9.96
C GLN A 143 -11.87 14.05 -11.41
N ASP A 144 -11.31 15.19 -11.85
CA ASP A 144 -11.39 15.62 -13.25
C ASP A 144 -10.74 14.60 -14.18
N GLN A 145 -9.58 14.07 -13.81
CA GLN A 145 -8.90 13.04 -14.60
C GLN A 145 -9.66 11.71 -14.59
N LYS A 146 -10.23 11.31 -13.43
CA LYS A 146 -11.08 10.10 -13.34
C LYS A 146 -12.31 10.21 -14.23
N ASN A 147 -12.97 11.38 -14.28
CA ASN A 147 -14.13 11.64 -15.15
C ASN A 147 -13.77 11.50 -16.65
N GLN A 148 -12.53 11.82 -17.01
CA GLN A 148 -11.96 11.61 -18.35
C GLN A 148 -11.51 10.16 -18.58
N LYS A 149 -11.83 9.21 -17.69
CA LYS A 149 -11.39 7.82 -17.72
C LYS A 149 -9.86 7.64 -17.70
N ARG A 150 -9.14 8.64 -17.24
CA ARG A 150 -7.69 8.61 -17.05
C ARG A 150 -7.36 8.04 -15.67
N ARG A 151 -6.13 7.59 -15.51
CA ARG A 151 -5.58 7.13 -14.24
C ARG A 151 -4.68 8.25 -13.68
N PRO A 152 -5.15 9.08 -12.74
CA PRO A 152 -4.32 10.10 -12.11
C PRO A 152 -3.14 9.48 -11.37
N HIS A 153 -2.01 10.19 -11.39
CA HIS A 153 -0.79 9.84 -10.68
C HIS A 153 -0.42 11.01 -9.79
N VAL A 154 -0.25 10.76 -8.49
CA VAL A 154 0.10 11.78 -7.49
C VAL A 154 1.12 11.24 -6.50
N SER A 155 1.88 12.13 -5.88
CA SER A 155 2.75 11.78 -4.76
C SER A 155 1.97 11.94 -3.46
N LEU A 156 1.73 10.84 -2.75
CA LEU A 156 1.12 10.85 -1.42
C LEU A 156 2.07 11.42 -0.38
N ILE A 157 3.39 11.25 -0.57
CA ILE A 157 4.40 11.91 0.28
C ILE A 157 4.21 13.42 0.23
N ASN A 158 4.09 14.00 -0.97
CA ASN A 158 3.94 15.45 -1.11
C ASN A 158 2.57 15.96 -0.68
N LEU A 159 1.52 15.15 -0.82
CA LEU A 159 0.16 15.58 -0.47
C LEU A 159 -0.14 15.46 1.02
N PHE A 160 0.42 14.45 1.72
CA PHE A 160 -0.06 14.08 3.05
C PHE A 160 1.03 13.84 4.10
N ILE A 161 2.28 13.68 3.67
CA ILE A 161 3.38 13.38 4.60
C ILE A 161 4.26 14.60 4.81
N LYS A 162 4.66 15.32 3.76
CA LYS A 162 5.50 16.51 3.85
C LYS A 162 4.67 17.74 4.19
N ASN A 163 5.09 18.45 5.23
CA ASN A 163 4.54 19.75 5.59
C ASN A 163 5.20 20.87 4.76
N SER A 164 4.57 22.04 4.73
CA SER A 164 5.08 23.21 4.01
C SER A 164 6.42 23.74 4.53
N ASP A 165 6.76 23.46 5.78
CA ASP A 165 8.04 23.81 6.42
C ASP A 165 9.16 22.79 6.18
N GLY A 166 8.87 21.71 5.42
CA GLY A 166 9.80 20.62 5.11
C GLY A 166 9.90 19.53 6.17
N THR A 167 9.17 19.64 7.28
CA THR A 167 9.01 18.53 8.23
C THR A 167 8.12 17.43 7.65
N GLU A 168 8.18 16.24 8.21
CA GLU A 168 7.31 15.13 7.82
C GLU A 168 6.34 14.79 8.96
N ARG A 169 5.13 14.35 8.58
CA ARG A 169 4.18 13.75 9.51
C ARG A 169 4.78 12.48 10.10
N GLU A 170 4.62 12.28 11.40
CA GLU A 170 4.97 11.01 12.04
C GLU A 170 4.08 9.86 11.52
N PRO A 171 4.63 8.67 11.33
CA PRO A 171 3.86 7.50 10.97
C PRO A 171 2.92 7.08 12.10
N ASP A 172 1.80 6.49 11.76
CA ASP A 172 0.88 5.93 12.75
C ASP A 172 1.41 4.60 13.32
N ILE A 173 2.13 3.83 12.48
CA ILE A 173 2.78 2.59 12.91
C ILE A 173 4.17 2.49 12.26
N ILE A 174 5.14 2.01 13.03
CA ILE A 174 6.42 1.53 12.51
C ILE A 174 6.54 0.02 12.79
N PHE A 175 6.67 -0.75 11.70
CA PHE A 175 6.86 -2.20 11.76
C PHE A 175 8.29 -2.56 11.33
N ASP A 176 9.01 -3.27 12.19
CA ASP A 176 10.33 -3.83 11.86
C ASP A 176 10.17 -5.17 11.16
N ILE A 177 10.53 -5.22 9.87
CA ILE A 177 10.35 -6.40 9.02
C ILE A 177 11.33 -7.51 9.40
N PHE A 178 12.52 -7.15 9.89
CA PHE A 178 13.52 -8.12 10.32
C PHE A 178 13.13 -8.77 11.67
N LEU A 179 12.72 -7.95 12.64
CA LEU A 179 12.26 -8.41 13.95
C LEU A 179 10.82 -8.96 13.90
N ARG A 180 10.08 -8.68 12.82
CA ARG A 180 8.68 -9.10 12.60
C ARG A 180 7.73 -8.60 13.70
N THR A 181 7.90 -7.36 14.10
CA THR A 181 7.13 -6.77 15.19
C THR A 181 6.85 -5.28 14.97
N ILE A 182 5.75 -4.81 15.51
CA ILE A 182 5.47 -3.38 15.63
C ILE A 182 6.40 -2.83 16.71
N ILE A 183 7.20 -1.84 16.37
CA ILE A 183 8.13 -1.17 17.29
C ILE A 183 7.60 0.17 17.79
N GLU A 184 6.69 0.79 17.03
CA GLU A 184 5.98 2.00 17.44
C GLU A 184 4.52 1.91 16.95
N ASP A 185 3.58 2.30 17.81
CA ASP A 185 2.15 2.42 17.50
C ASP A 185 1.65 3.74 18.08
N ASN A 186 1.45 4.72 17.21
CA ASN A 186 1.05 6.10 17.53
C ASN A 186 -0.44 6.34 17.28
N ARG A 187 -1.21 5.30 16.96
CA ARG A 187 -2.67 5.42 16.76
C ARG A 187 -3.34 5.86 18.05
N LYS A 188 -4.18 6.87 17.98
CA LYS A 188 -4.98 7.40 19.10
C LYS A 188 -6.38 6.83 19.11
#